data_b9565b9afe6dbafefc0952fd78eefcc9
#
_entry.id   b9565b9afe6dbafefc0952fd78eefcc9
#
_cell.length_a   1.000
_cell.length_b   1.000
_cell.length_c   1.000
_cell.angle_alpha   90.00
_cell.angle_beta   90.00
_cell.angle_gamma   90.00
#
_symmetry.space_group_name_H-M   'P 1'
#
loop_
_entity.id
_entity.type
_entity.pdbx_description
1 polymer ?
#
loop_
_entity_poly.entity_id
_entity_poly.type
_entity_poly.pdbx_seq_one_letter_code
_entity_poly.pdbx_strand_id
1 'polypeptide(L)'
;MVPSHSIKTPLTGLAILAVLGPSIVWASEYIGSGEVILATRNGAIFGTGIMWVIISGIFLKFWIGMSGARYTVCTGEGMIDMFARMPGPKNWAVWIVLVAQFISATIAVGSIATASGVFLSSLLPVSHSIGGWIVTVFAFLVAWVGRFNWVKVVMSFLVLIMILGVFWVAVIVFPGWSEFLRGFIPQIPAIPDWALAQGVSDNPWKEILPLLGWGAGGFASQVWYSYWVIGAGYGAARKDVYGKPADIVRLKEFTIDEAKKLLGWSRIVYYDSSVAIVLGTLITIGFMIAGAGVLRPEQLAPSGEHVALQLSELFSLRWGSAGGFLFLLGGTAALVGTLVGQLAGWPRLLADCVRICIPAFNRKFKWLMQFRLFLAFFFLSNMIIVYSFNLRPVKLVKLGALLDGLLLTPLQALWIVIGLYIVMPRLYRPEVSKILRPNWVLGTGLIIA
;
A
#
# COMPACT_ATOMS: atom_id res chain seq x y z
N MET A 1 -7.74 39.08 -9.71
CA MET A 1 -8.12 37.85 -10.45
C MET A 1 -7.03 36.81 -10.20
N VAL A 2 -7.31 35.73 -9.48
CA VAL A 2 -6.40 34.60 -9.36
C VAL A 2 -6.39 33.90 -10.72
N PRO A 3 -5.21 33.66 -11.34
CA PRO A 3 -5.18 33.00 -12.64
C PRO A 3 -5.90 31.66 -12.54
N SER A 4 -6.90 31.47 -13.39
CA SER A 4 -7.59 30.18 -13.53
C SER A 4 -6.55 29.15 -13.95
N HIS A 5 -6.14 28.27 -13.04
CA HIS A 5 -5.28 27.15 -13.42
C HIS A 5 -6.09 26.24 -14.33
N SER A 6 -5.95 26.43 -15.64
CA SER A 6 -6.53 25.55 -16.65
C SER A 6 -6.04 24.13 -16.44
N ILE A 7 -6.91 23.15 -16.64
CA ILE A 7 -6.52 21.72 -16.57
C ILE A 7 -5.49 21.46 -17.66
N LYS A 8 -4.33 20.94 -17.26
CA LYS A 8 -3.26 20.56 -18.20
C LYS A 8 -3.77 19.47 -19.15
N THR A 9 -3.37 19.54 -20.39
CA THR A 9 -3.67 18.49 -21.36
C THR A 9 -3.00 17.19 -20.94
N PRO A 10 -3.74 16.07 -20.87
CA PRO A 10 -3.18 14.78 -20.53
C PRO A 10 -2.20 14.31 -21.61
N LEU A 11 -1.13 13.62 -21.21
CA LEU A 11 -0.17 13.03 -22.13
C LEU A 11 -0.79 11.79 -22.81
N THR A 12 -0.30 11.50 -24.03
CA THR A 12 -0.78 10.36 -24.83
C THR A 12 0.40 9.53 -25.34
N GLY A 13 0.13 8.28 -25.70
CA GLY A 13 1.14 7.36 -26.22
C GLY A 13 2.25 7.09 -25.20
N LEU A 14 3.47 6.91 -25.67
CA LEU A 14 4.64 6.61 -24.82
C LEU A 14 4.98 7.72 -23.80
N ALA A 15 4.52 8.96 -24.04
CA ALA A 15 4.73 10.06 -23.09
C ALA A 15 4.02 9.79 -21.73
N ILE A 16 3.04 8.89 -21.66
CA ILE A 16 2.40 8.47 -20.41
C ILE A 16 3.45 7.88 -19.45
N LEU A 17 4.47 7.18 -19.95
CA LEU A 17 5.53 6.58 -19.12
C LEU A 17 6.28 7.63 -18.29
N ALA A 18 6.40 8.86 -18.77
CA ALA A 18 7.05 9.95 -18.05
C ALA A 18 6.27 10.43 -16.82
N VAL A 19 4.98 10.15 -16.76
CA VAL A 19 4.10 10.53 -15.64
C VAL A 19 3.76 9.37 -14.72
N LEU A 20 4.24 8.14 -14.97
CA LEU A 20 4.11 7.04 -14.03
C LEU A 20 4.96 7.33 -12.80
N GLY A 21 4.32 7.72 -11.72
CA GLY A 21 5.00 8.13 -10.50
C GLY A 21 4.23 7.76 -9.24
N PRO A 22 2.97 8.13 -9.12
CA PRO A 22 2.12 7.70 -8.03
C PRO A 22 2.07 6.18 -7.88
N SER A 23 2.01 5.43 -8.98
CA SER A 23 2.04 3.96 -9.00
C SER A 23 3.31 3.36 -8.42
N ILE A 24 4.48 3.95 -8.73
CA ILE A 24 5.76 3.46 -8.22
C ILE A 24 5.83 3.66 -6.70
N VAL A 25 5.40 4.83 -6.21
CA VAL A 25 5.34 5.11 -4.78
C VAL A 25 4.35 4.17 -4.10
N TRP A 26 3.17 3.98 -4.71
CA TRP A 26 2.16 3.07 -4.20
C TRP A 26 2.64 1.61 -4.17
N ALA A 27 3.24 1.12 -5.26
CA ALA A 27 3.82 -0.22 -5.30
C ALA A 27 4.91 -0.41 -4.24
N SER A 28 5.86 0.53 -4.12
CA SER A 28 6.93 0.45 -3.11
C SER A 28 6.42 0.45 -1.68
N GLU A 29 5.28 1.10 -1.42
CA GLU A 29 4.71 1.20 -0.09
C GLU A 29 3.95 -0.06 0.29
N TYR A 30 3.12 -0.63 -0.60
CA TYR A 30 2.35 -1.81 -0.23
C TYR A 30 3.13 -3.12 -0.38
N ILE A 31 4.18 -3.18 -1.22
CA ILE A 31 5.05 -4.34 -1.30
C ILE A 31 6.03 -4.31 -0.12
N GLY A 32 5.68 -4.99 0.95
CA GLY A 32 6.44 -4.97 2.19
C GLY A 32 6.32 -6.26 2.98
N SER A 33 5.92 -6.19 4.23
CA SER A 33 5.85 -7.36 5.10
C SER A 33 4.79 -8.38 4.66
N GLY A 34 3.77 -7.96 3.94
CA GLY A 34 2.81 -8.87 3.31
C GLY A 34 3.51 -9.81 2.34
N GLU A 35 4.35 -9.28 1.50
CA GLU A 35 5.09 -10.01 0.47
C GLU A 35 6.31 -10.71 1.06
N VAL A 36 7.19 -9.97 1.71
CA VAL A 36 8.47 -10.50 2.24
C VAL A 36 8.26 -11.58 3.30
N ILE A 37 7.29 -11.40 4.19
CA ILE A 37 7.08 -12.31 5.32
C ILE A 37 5.90 -13.24 5.06
N LEU A 38 4.70 -12.70 4.76
CA LEU A 38 3.50 -13.53 4.65
C LEU A 38 3.47 -14.35 3.37
N ALA A 39 3.82 -13.79 2.19
CA ALA A 39 3.84 -14.56 0.96
C ALA A 39 4.93 -15.63 0.98
N THR A 40 6.14 -15.31 1.47
CA THR A 40 7.21 -16.28 1.64
C THR A 40 6.84 -17.40 2.60
N ARG A 41 6.24 -17.07 3.76
CA ARG A 41 5.76 -18.05 4.73
C ARG A 41 4.64 -18.93 4.17
N ASN A 42 3.68 -18.33 3.46
CA ASN A 42 2.60 -19.06 2.82
C ASN A 42 3.13 -19.97 1.69
N GLY A 43 4.15 -19.50 0.94
CA GLY A 43 4.87 -20.33 -0.02
C GLY A 43 5.53 -21.54 0.63
N ALA A 44 6.13 -21.37 1.80
CA ALA A 44 6.70 -22.48 2.57
C ALA A 44 5.63 -23.51 2.98
N ILE A 45 4.49 -23.06 3.50
CA ILE A 45 3.42 -23.93 4.02
C ILE A 45 2.64 -24.60 2.88
N PHE A 46 2.18 -23.83 1.89
CA PHE A 46 1.21 -24.28 0.87
C PHE A 46 1.86 -24.51 -0.52
N GLY A 47 3.15 -24.24 -0.66
CA GLY A 47 3.78 -24.18 -1.98
C GLY A 47 3.18 -23.08 -2.85
N THR A 48 2.96 -23.36 -4.12
CA THR A 48 2.28 -22.44 -5.04
C THR A 48 0.75 -22.58 -5.03
N GLY A 49 0.21 -23.52 -4.26
CA GLY A 49 -1.21 -23.91 -4.30
C GLY A 49 -2.24 -22.85 -3.96
N ILE A 50 -1.81 -21.71 -3.40
CA ILE A 50 -2.70 -20.58 -3.07
C ILE A 50 -2.40 -19.30 -3.86
N MET A 51 -1.71 -19.39 -5.01
CA MET A 51 -1.46 -18.22 -5.87
C MET A 51 -2.73 -17.51 -6.32
N TRP A 52 -3.82 -18.24 -6.50
CA TRP A 52 -5.13 -17.69 -6.83
C TRP A 52 -5.61 -16.67 -5.78
N VAL A 53 -5.26 -16.84 -4.51
CA VAL A 53 -5.59 -15.90 -3.42
C VAL A 53 -4.90 -14.55 -3.65
N ILE A 54 -3.61 -14.57 -4.02
CA ILE A 54 -2.83 -13.36 -4.30
C ILE A 54 -3.49 -12.57 -5.42
N ILE A 55 -3.73 -13.24 -6.55
CA ILE A 55 -4.31 -12.58 -7.72
C ILE A 55 -5.70 -12.05 -7.43
N SER A 56 -6.55 -12.86 -6.78
CA SER A 56 -7.91 -12.44 -6.42
C SER A 56 -7.89 -11.24 -5.49
N GLY A 57 -7.08 -11.27 -4.42
CA GLY A 57 -6.99 -10.18 -3.45
C GLY A 57 -6.47 -8.88 -4.07
N ILE A 58 -5.41 -8.96 -4.87
CA ILE A 58 -4.84 -7.81 -5.55
C ILE A 58 -5.82 -7.25 -6.59
N PHE A 59 -6.46 -8.11 -7.38
CA PHE A 59 -7.43 -7.71 -8.39
C PHE A 59 -8.65 -7.01 -7.77
N LEU A 60 -9.18 -7.52 -6.66
CA LEU A 60 -10.30 -6.87 -5.97
C LEU A 60 -9.91 -5.47 -5.48
N LYS A 61 -8.78 -5.33 -4.82
CA LYS A 61 -8.31 -4.04 -4.30
C LYS A 61 -7.89 -3.04 -5.37
N PHE A 62 -7.51 -3.51 -6.55
CA PHE A 62 -7.23 -2.65 -7.70
C PHE A 62 -8.39 -1.69 -8.01
N TRP A 63 -9.63 -2.19 -7.98
CA TRP A 63 -10.81 -1.36 -8.23
C TRP A 63 -10.95 -0.23 -7.22
N ILE A 64 -10.57 -0.46 -5.97
CA ILE A 64 -10.66 0.52 -4.89
C ILE A 64 -9.67 1.67 -5.12
N GLY A 65 -8.38 1.36 -5.23
CA GLY A 65 -7.32 2.37 -5.42
C GLY A 65 -7.51 3.19 -6.69
N MET A 66 -7.73 2.50 -7.81
CA MET A 66 -7.97 3.12 -9.11
C MET A 66 -9.16 4.08 -9.09
N SER A 67 -10.27 3.66 -8.47
CA SER A 67 -11.50 4.44 -8.43
C SER A 67 -11.40 5.64 -7.51
N GLY A 68 -10.74 5.50 -6.34
CA GLY A 68 -10.47 6.60 -5.46
C GLY A 68 -9.54 7.64 -6.09
N ALA A 69 -8.51 7.20 -6.80
CA ALA A 69 -7.63 8.09 -7.54
C ALA A 69 -8.35 8.81 -8.70
N ARG A 70 -9.28 8.14 -9.40
CA ARG A 70 -10.17 8.81 -10.37
C ARG A 70 -10.95 9.95 -9.73
N TYR A 71 -11.54 9.73 -8.55
CA TYR A 71 -12.22 10.79 -7.82
C TYR A 71 -11.29 11.99 -7.59
N THR A 72 -10.09 11.74 -7.10
CA THR A 72 -9.08 12.77 -6.84
C THR A 72 -8.67 13.54 -8.11
N VAL A 73 -8.46 12.84 -9.21
CA VAL A 73 -8.15 13.47 -10.51
C VAL A 73 -9.28 14.41 -10.96
N CYS A 74 -10.52 13.99 -10.77
CA CYS A 74 -11.68 14.79 -11.18
C CYS A 74 -11.89 15.99 -10.24
N THR A 75 -11.76 15.85 -8.93
CA THR A 75 -12.15 16.87 -7.95
C THR A 75 -10.99 17.71 -7.41
N GLY A 76 -9.77 17.16 -7.42
CA GLY A 76 -8.58 17.78 -6.82
C GLY A 76 -8.47 17.60 -5.31
N GLU A 77 -9.41 16.89 -4.66
CA GLU A 77 -9.36 16.55 -3.24
C GLU A 77 -9.03 15.07 -3.01
N GLY A 78 -8.59 14.73 -1.79
CA GLY A 78 -8.27 13.35 -1.41
C GLY A 78 -9.51 12.53 -1.06
N MET A 79 -9.32 11.21 -0.90
CA MET A 79 -10.42 10.29 -0.53
C MET A 79 -11.05 10.62 0.83
N ILE A 80 -10.30 11.17 1.78
CA ILE A 80 -10.84 11.54 3.10
C ILE A 80 -11.87 12.67 2.97
N ASP A 81 -11.65 13.63 2.08
CA ASP A 81 -12.65 14.67 1.79
C ASP A 81 -13.90 14.07 1.13
N MET A 82 -13.73 13.07 0.24
CA MET A 82 -14.85 12.32 -0.31
C MET A 82 -15.67 11.63 0.80
N PHE A 83 -15.00 10.98 1.76
CA PHE A 83 -15.68 10.32 2.89
C PHE A 83 -16.41 11.31 3.79
N ALA A 84 -15.93 12.55 3.92
CA ALA A 84 -16.65 13.60 4.63
C ALA A 84 -17.99 14.00 3.99
N ARG A 85 -18.17 13.67 2.70
CA ARG A 85 -19.39 13.95 1.93
C ARG A 85 -20.39 12.79 1.91
N MET A 86 -20.10 11.70 2.65
CA MET A 86 -21.03 10.55 2.71
C MET A 86 -22.38 10.95 3.31
N PRO A 87 -23.49 10.46 2.73
CA PRO A 87 -24.81 10.70 3.29
C PRO A 87 -24.93 10.13 4.70
N GLY A 88 -25.64 10.85 5.57
CA GLY A 88 -25.81 10.48 6.98
C GLY A 88 -25.35 11.57 7.96
N PRO A 89 -25.03 11.22 9.20
CA PRO A 89 -24.53 12.16 10.20
C PRO A 89 -23.24 12.86 9.75
N LYS A 90 -23.05 14.11 10.17
CA LYS A 90 -21.89 14.91 9.74
C LYS A 90 -20.57 14.21 10.04
N ASN A 91 -19.75 14.00 9.00
CA ASN A 91 -18.41 13.44 9.05
C ASN A 91 -18.31 12.02 9.68
N TRP A 92 -19.41 11.29 9.81
CA TRP A 92 -19.43 9.98 10.47
C TRP A 92 -18.41 8.99 9.88
N ALA A 93 -18.30 8.93 8.55
CA ALA A 93 -17.37 8.06 7.88
C ALA A 93 -15.90 8.42 8.21
N VAL A 94 -15.60 9.73 8.29
CA VAL A 94 -14.25 10.19 8.65
C VAL A 94 -13.92 9.91 10.12
N TRP A 95 -14.90 9.95 11.03
CA TRP A 95 -14.71 9.55 12.42
C TRP A 95 -14.35 8.07 12.56
N ILE A 96 -15.03 7.19 11.81
CA ILE A 96 -14.69 5.76 11.77
C ILE A 96 -13.25 5.59 11.29
N VAL A 97 -12.87 6.26 10.19
CA VAL A 97 -11.51 6.22 9.65
C VAL A 97 -10.50 6.73 10.66
N LEU A 98 -10.76 7.87 11.30
CA LEU A 98 -9.84 8.47 12.29
C LEU A 98 -9.50 7.48 13.41
N VAL A 99 -10.53 6.90 14.04
CA VAL A 99 -10.33 5.98 15.16
C VAL A 99 -9.66 4.68 14.71
N ALA A 100 -10.19 4.05 13.67
CA ALA A 100 -9.67 2.78 13.20
C ALA A 100 -8.23 2.91 12.66
N GLN A 101 -7.96 3.96 11.89
CA GLN A 101 -6.64 4.16 11.30
C GLN A 101 -5.59 4.65 12.32
N PHE A 102 -5.97 5.38 13.35
CA PHE A 102 -5.06 5.73 14.43
C PHE A 102 -4.54 4.48 15.16
N ILE A 103 -5.43 3.53 15.45
CA ILE A 103 -5.06 2.25 16.08
C ILE A 103 -4.23 1.38 15.12
N SER A 104 -4.73 1.18 13.89
CA SER A 104 -4.06 0.34 12.89
C SER A 104 -2.67 0.87 12.55
N ALA A 105 -2.52 2.18 12.38
CA ALA A 105 -1.24 2.83 12.06
C ALA A 105 -0.19 2.57 13.14
N THR A 106 -0.56 2.74 14.43
CA THR A 106 0.36 2.53 15.53
C THR A 106 0.92 1.10 15.54
N ILE A 107 0.05 0.10 15.29
CA ILE A 107 0.46 -1.32 15.23
C ILE A 107 1.28 -1.60 13.98
N ALA A 108 0.82 -1.14 12.82
CA ALA A 108 1.44 -1.47 11.53
C ALA A 108 2.82 -0.81 11.38
N VAL A 109 2.99 0.46 11.72
CA VAL A 109 4.29 1.15 11.66
C VAL A 109 5.30 0.44 12.55
N GLY A 110 4.91 0.09 13.78
CA GLY A 110 5.77 -0.67 14.70
C GLY A 110 6.13 -2.07 14.18
N SER A 111 5.18 -2.77 13.55
CA SER A 111 5.43 -4.10 13.00
C SER A 111 6.44 -4.07 11.83
N ILE A 112 6.32 -3.09 10.94
CA ILE A 112 7.24 -2.93 9.81
C ILE A 112 8.63 -2.51 10.27
N ALA A 113 8.74 -1.60 11.23
CA ALA A 113 10.04 -1.22 11.77
C ALA A 113 10.74 -2.38 12.49
N THR A 114 9.99 -3.19 13.25
CA THR A 114 10.51 -4.41 13.88
C THR A 114 11.03 -5.38 12.81
N ALA A 115 10.23 -5.66 11.79
CA ALA A 115 10.63 -6.54 10.68
C ALA A 115 11.85 -5.98 9.91
N SER A 116 11.85 -4.68 9.61
CA SER A 116 12.98 -4.01 8.93
C SER A 116 14.26 -4.09 9.75
N GLY A 117 14.15 -3.95 11.07
CA GLY A 117 15.28 -4.07 12.00
C GLY A 117 15.90 -5.46 11.97
N VAL A 118 15.08 -6.52 11.93
CA VAL A 118 15.53 -7.91 11.81
C VAL A 118 16.27 -8.14 10.48
N PHE A 119 15.70 -7.68 9.36
CA PHE A 119 16.34 -7.84 8.06
C PHE A 119 17.65 -7.03 7.95
N LEU A 120 17.66 -5.78 8.43
CA LEU A 120 18.86 -4.94 8.38
C LEU A 120 19.97 -5.48 9.27
N SER A 121 19.66 -6.03 10.46
CA SER A 121 20.66 -6.62 11.36
C SER A 121 21.25 -7.92 10.82
N SER A 122 20.60 -8.55 9.85
CA SER A 122 21.17 -9.69 9.12
C SER A 122 22.14 -9.25 8.00
N LEU A 123 22.10 -7.98 7.59
CA LEU A 123 23.04 -7.37 6.64
C LEU A 123 24.21 -6.64 7.32
N LEU A 124 23.96 -6.06 8.49
CA LEU A 124 24.92 -5.24 9.22
C LEU A 124 25.13 -5.81 10.62
N PRO A 125 26.34 -5.70 11.21
CA PRO A 125 26.63 -6.20 12.55
C PRO A 125 26.04 -5.30 13.64
N VAL A 126 24.72 -5.16 13.65
CA VAL A 126 23.96 -4.35 14.63
C VAL A 126 22.86 -5.19 15.26
N SER A 127 22.40 -4.83 16.44
CA SER A 127 21.22 -5.49 17.04
C SER A 127 19.94 -5.16 16.30
N HIS A 128 18.91 -6.04 16.42
CA HIS A 128 17.59 -5.84 15.78
C HIS A 128 16.97 -4.49 16.15
N SER A 129 17.09 -4.06 17.42
CA SER A 129 16.59 -2.77 17.88
C SER A 129 17.33 -1.60 17.24
N ILE A 130 18.67 -1.67 17.14
CA ILE A 130 19.47 -0.64 16.46
C ILE A 130 19.12 -0.60 14.98
N GLY A 131 18.97 -1.75 14.31
CA GLY A 131 18.50 -1.83 12.92
C GLY A 131 17.14 -1.17 12.73
N GLY A 132 16.18 -1.45 13.62
CA GLY A 132 14.85 -0.82 13.62
C GLY A 132 14.92 0.71 13.79
N TRP A 133 15.81 1.20 14.68
CA TRP A 133 16.07 2.63 14.85
C TRP A 133 16.62 3.26 13.57
N ILE A 134 17.64 2.67 12.97
CA ILE A 134 18.28 3.20 11.76
C ILE A 134 17.21 3.37 10.66
N VAL A 135 16.42 2.33 10.42
CA VAL A 135 15.36 2.36 9.39
C VAL A 135 14.28 3.40 9.71
N THR A 136 13.87 3.48 10.98
CA THR A 136 12.82 4.43 11.40
C THR A 136 13.28 5.87 11.28
N VAL A 137 14.52 6.18 11.70
CA VAL A 137 15.12 7.52 11.54
C VAL A 137 15.22 7.87 10.05
N PHE A 138 15.70 6.96 9.22
CA PHE A 138 15.77 7.17 7.78
C PHE A 138 14.40 7.47 7.18
N ALA A 139 13.39 6.64 7.47
CA ALA A 139 12.04 6.82 6.96
C ALA A 139 11.39 8.12 7.47
N PHE A 140 11.63 8.48 8.74
CA PHE A 140 11.20 9.74 9.32
C PHE A 140 11.79 10.95 8.58
N LEU A 141 13.11 10.95 8.32
CA LEU A 141 13.78 12.05 7.61
C LEU A 141 13.27 12.20 6.19
N VAL A 142 13.06 11.09 5.47
CA VAL A 142 12.46 11.11 4.12
C VAL A 142 11.05 11.69 4.15
N ALA A 143 10.22 11.25 5.09
CA ALA A 143 8.84 11.73 5.23
C ALA A 143 8.74 13.19 5.70
N TRP A 144 9.67 13.66 6.54
CA TRP A 144 9.71 15.02 7.08
C TRP A 144 9.77 16.10 6.01
N VAL A 145 10.48 15.84 4.91
CA VAL A 145 10.57 16.75 3.76
C VAL A 145 9.18 16.98 3.14
N GLY A 146 8.31 15.96 3.15
CA GLY A 146 6.90 16.06 2.79
C GLY A 146 6.61 16.27 1.30
N ARG A 147 7.63 16.40 0.44
CA ARG A 147 7.49 16.61 -1.02
C ARG A 147 7.39 15.29 -1.77
N PHE A 148 6.40 15.14 -2.63
CA PHE A 148 6.16 13.92 -3.41
C PHE A 148 7.38 13.46 -4.23
N ASN A 149 8.05 14.37 -4.93
CA ASN A 149 9.19 14.01 -5.78
C ASN A 149 10.34 13.36 -4.99
N TRP A 150 10.60 13.80 -3.75
CA TRP A 150 11.62 13.23 -2.90
C TRP A 150 11.27 11.80 -2.48
N VAL A 151 10.05 11.60 -1.99
CA VAL A 151 9.53 10.28 -1.64
C VAL A 151 9.58 9.35 -2.86
N LYS A 152 9.12 9.83 -4.04
CA LYS A 152 9.16 9.07 -5.28
C LYS A 152 10.56 8.58 -5.63
N VAL A 153 11.59 9.44 -5.58
CA VAL A 153 12.97 9.06 -5.93
C VAL A 153 13.48 7.96 -5.01
N VAL A 154 13.32 8.13 -3.69
CA VAL A 154 13.76 7.13 -2.71
C VAL A 154 13.03 5.80 -2.93
N MET A 155 11.71 5.83 -3.07
CA MET A 155 10.92 4.62 -3.24
C MET A 155 11.16 3.93 -4.59
N SER A 156 11.41 4.68 -5.66
CA SER A 156 11.80 4.08 -6.96
C SER A 156 13.12 3.31 -6.87
N PHE A 157 14.08 3.83 -6.14
CA PHE A 157 15.36 3.17 -5.91
C PHE A 157 15.18 1.87 -5.09
N LEU A 158 14.38 1.92 -4.03
CA LEU A 158 14.09 0.76 -3.20
C LEU A 158 13.34 -0.34 -3.98
N VAL A 159 12.36 0.02 -4.81
CA VAL A 159 11.65 -0.92 -5.69
C VAL A 159 12.62 -1.60 -6.66
N LEU A 160 13.56 -0.86 -7.24
CA LEU A 160 14.54 -1.44 -8.16
C LEU A 160 15.39 -2.51 -7.46
N ILE A 161 15.92 -2.22 -6.26
CA ILE A 161 16.68 -3.17 -5.47
C ILE A 161 15.85 -4.42 -5.17
N MET A 162 14.61 -4.22 -4.74
CA MET A 162 13.68 -5.29 -4.41
C MET A 162 13.42 -6.20 -5.61
N ILE A 163 13.12 -5.62 -6.79
CA ILE A 163 12.89 -6.38 -8.02
C ILE A 163 14.10 -7.26 -8.33
N LEU A 164 15.29 -6.69 -8.35
CA LEU A 164 16.52 -7.43 -8.69
C LEU A 164 16.75 -8.58 -7.71
N GLY A 165 16.56 -8.36 -6.40
CA GLY A 165 16.75 -9.40 -5.39
C GLY A 165 15.75 -10.55 -5.48
N VAL A 166 14.47 -10.22 -5.62
CA VAL A 166 13.37 -11.22 -5.58
C VAL A 166 13.29 -12.02 -6.87
N PHE A 167 13.36 -11.36 -8.03
CA PHE A 167 13.28 -12.07 -9.32
C PHE A 167 14.45 -13.02 -9.54
N TRP A 168 15.65 -12.63 -9.14
CA TRP A 168 16.80 -13.53 -9.22
C TRP A 168 16.54 -14.85 -8.51
N VAL A 169 16.03 -14.77 -7.28
CA VAL A 169 15.70 -15.96 -6.49
C VAL A 169 14.55 -16.75 -7.12
N ALA A 170 13.44 -16.09 -7.45
CA ALA A 170 12.26 -16.76 -7.98
C ALA A 170 12.54 -17.53 -9.28
N VAL A 171 13.41 -17.02 -10.16
CA VAL A 171 13.82 -17.71 -11.40
C VAL A 171 14.60 -18.98 -11.10
N ILE A 172 15.52 -18.94 -10.15
CA ILE A 172 16.37 -20.09 -9.81
C ILE A 172 15.55 -21.24 -9.18
N VAL A 173 14.57 -20.92 -8.33
CA VAL A 173 13.74 -21.94 -7.64
C VAL A 173 12.39 -22.15 -8.27
N PHE A 174 12.22 -21.76 -9.50
CA PHE A 174 10.96 -21.91 -10.21
C PHE A 174 10.49 -23.37 -10.21
N PRO A 175 9.27 -23.67 -9.70
CA PRO A 175 8.82 -25.05 -9.49
C PRO A 175 8.41 -25.79 -10.77
N GLY A 176 8.57 -25.12 -11.91
CA GLY A 176 8.10 -25.60 -13.21
C GLY A 176 6.68 -25.14 -13.54
N TRP A 177 6.40 -25.08 -14.84
CA TRP A 177 5.14 -24.52 -15.34
C TRP A 177 3.89 -25.27 -14.88
N SER A 178 3.97 -26.58 -14.74
CA SER A 178 2.82 -27.41 -14.33
C SER A 178 2.37 -27.07 -12.90
N GLU A 179 3.29 -27.02 -11.95
CA GLU A 179 3.00 -26.69 -10.57
C GLU A 179 2.58 -25.21 -10.43
N PHE A 180 3.29 -24.34 -11.12
CA PHE A 180 2.97 -22.91 -11.14
C PHE A 180 1.54 -22.66 -11.60
N LEU A 181 1.12 -23.23 -12.75
CA LEU A 181 -0.23 -23.01 -13.29
C LEU A 181 -1.33 -23.66 -12.43
N ARG A 182 -1.06 -24.77 -11.78
CA ARG A 182 -2.00 -25.37 -10.81
C ARG A 182 -2.31 -24.45 -9.63
N GLY A 183 -1.37 -23.58 -9.26
CA GLY A 183 -1.54 -22.60 -8.18
C GLY A 183 -2.63 -21.57 -8.44
N PHE A 184 -3.08 -21.38 -9.70
CA PHE A 184 -4.19 -20.49 -10.06
C PHE A 184 -5.57 -21.15 -9.96
N ILE A 185 -5.62 -22.46 -9.75
CA ILE A 185 -6.89 -23.18 -9.54
C ILE A 185 -7.30 -22.96 -8.06
N PRO A 186 -8.51 -22.44 -7.80
CA PRO A 186 -8.99 -22.22 -6.44
C PRO A 186 -9.02 -23.52 -5.63
N GLN A 187 -8.14 -23.61 -4.64
CA GLN A 187 -8.05 -24.72 -3.70
C GLN A 187 -7.45 -24.21 -2.39
N ILE A 188 -7.74 -24.92 -1.30
CA ILE A 188 -7.15 -24.63 0.01
C ILE A 188 -6.44 -25.90 0.46
N PRO A 189 -5.11 -25.98 0.30
CA PRO A 189 -4.36 -27.13 0.76
C PRO A 189 -4.43 -27.29 2.30
N ALA A 190 -4.37 -28.51 2.78
CA ALA A 190 -4.23 -28.78 4.20
C ALA A 190 -2.86 -28.27 4.71
N ILE A 191 -2.82 -27.92 5.99
CA ILE A 191 -1.56 -27.60 6.67
C ILE A 191 -0.74 -28.88 6.80
N PRO A 192 0.53 -28.91 6.36
CA PRO A 192 1.38 -30.11 6.53
C PRO A 192 1.68 -30.40 8.00
N ASP A 193 1.82 -31.69 8.34
CA ASP A 193 2.08 -32.13 9.74
C ASP A 193 3.34 -31.50 10.34
N TRP A 194 4.39 -31.33 9.53
CA TRP A 194 5.61 -30.66 9.97
C TRP A 194 5.37 -29.20 10.37
N ALA A 195 4.44 -28.51 9.68
CA ALA A 195 4.10 -27.12 10.01
C ALA A 195 3.23 -27.05 11.29
N LEU A 196 2.33 -28.02 11.49
CA LEU A 196 1.58 -28.16 12.74
C LEU A 196 2.54 -28.38 13.93
N ALA A 197 3.55 -29.22 13.76
CA ALA A 197 4.57 -29.45 14.78
C ALA A 197 5.39 -28.18 15.12
N GLN A 198 5.49 -27.21 14.20
CA GLN A 198 6.11 -25.89 14.44
C GLN A 198 5.12 -24.83 14.97
N GLY A 199 3.92 -25.23 15.38
CA GLY A 199 2.91 -24.34 15.96
C GLY A 199 2.14 -23.49 14.96
N VAL A 200 2.13 -23.87 13.67
CA VAL A 200 1.18 -23.35 12.69
C VAL A 200 -0.22 -23.86 13.03
N SER A 201 -1.24 -23.01 12.92
CA SER A 201 -2.62 -23.43 13.20
C SER A 201 -3.10 -24.46 12.16
N ASP A 202 -3.93 -25.40 12.58
CA ASP A 202 -4.66 -26.35 11.73
C ASP A 202 -5.64 -25.69 10.75
N ASN A 203 -6.06 -24.44 11.05
CA ASN A 203 -6.93 -23.66 10.20
C ASN A 203 -6.11 -22.85 9.17
N PRO A 204 -6.12 -23.23 7.87
CA PRO A 204 -5.33 -22.55 6.83
C PRO A 204 -5.70 -21.08 6.65
N TRP A 205 -6.93 -20.68 6.96
CA TRP A 205 -7.36 -19.30 6.86
C TRP A 205 -6.60 -18.33 7.77
N LYS A 206 -6.06 -18.82 8.91
CA LYS A 206 -5.21 -17.99 9.79
C LYS A 206 -3.88 -17.59 9.16
N GLU A 207 -3.43 -18.28 8.12
CA GLU A 207 -2.26 -17.93 7.30
C GLU A 207 -2.67 -17.15 6.04
N ILE A 208 -3.77 -17.56 5.40
CA ILE A 208 -4.23 -17.01 4.10
C ILE A 208 -4.85 -15.61 4.27
N LEU A 209 -5.71 -15.37 5.26
CA LEU A 209 -6.41 -14.09 5.43
C LEU A 209 -5.47 -12.90 5.64
N PRO A 210 -4.38 -12.98 6.44
CA PRO A 210 -3.44 -11.89 6.54
C PRO A 210 -2.74 -11.56 5.21
N LEU A 211 -2.42 -12.58 4.40
CA LEU A 211 -1.85 -12.37 3.06
C LEU A 211 -2.84 -11.67 2.14
N LEU A 212 -4.11 -12.11 2.14
CA LEU A 212 -5.19 -11.44 1.40
C LEU A 212 -5.39 -9.99 1.89
N GLY A 213 -5.28 -9.77 3.20
CA GLY A 213 -5.44 -8.47 3.84
C GLY A 213 -4.44 -7.42 3.36
N TRP A 214 -3.21 -7.80 3.11
CA TRP A 214 -2.16 -6.88 2.64
C TRP A 214 -1.82 -7.00 1.16
N GLY A 215 -2.32 -7.98 0.43
CA GLY A 215 -2.21 -8.00 -1.03
C GLY A 215 -2.72 -6.68 -1.65
N ALA A 216 -1.89 -5.96 -2.38
CA ALA A 216 -2.12 -4.59 -2.89
C ALA A 216 -2.40 -3.54 -1.80
N GLY A 217 -1.88 -3.73 -0.60
CA GLY A 217 -2.05 -2.84 0.54
C GLY A 217 -3.42 -2.92 1.23
N GLY A 218 -3.53 -2.31 2.41
CA GLY A 218 -4.77 -2.21 3.18
C GLY A 218 -5.59 -0.96 2.83
N PHE A 219 -6.59 -0.66 3.66
CA PHE A 219 -7.44 0.53 3.55
C PHE A 219 -6.62 1.81 3.42
N ALA A 220 -5.63 1.99 4.29
CA ALA A 220 -4.79 3.19 4.31
C ALA A 220 -4.02 3.36 3.00
N SER A 221 -3.41 2.31 2.48
CA SER A 221 -2.66 2.30 1.23
C SER A 221 -3.50 2.78 0.05
N GLN A 222 -4.75 2.33 -0.04
CA GLN A 222 -5.68 2.79 -1.08
C GLN A 222 -5.96 4.29 -0.96
N VAL A 223 -6.09 4.82 0.27
CA VAL A 223 -6.25 6.27 0.51
C VAL A 223 -4.99 7.03 0.12
N TRP A 224 -3.80 6.51 0.45
CA TRP A 224 -2.53 7.19 0.16
C TRP A 224 -2.28 7.32 -1.34
N TYR A 225 -2.74 6.39 -2.15
CA TYR A 225 -2.64 6.54 -3.59
C TYR A 225 -3.29 7.85 -4.08
N SER A 226 -4.39 8.29 -3.44
CA SER A 226 -4.96 9.61 -3.72
C SER A 226 -4.01 10.77 -3.37
N TYR A 227 -3.22 10.65 -2.31
CA TYR A 227 -2.21 11.66 -1.97
C TYR A 227 -1.03 11.67 -2.93
N TRP A 228 -0.64 10.50 -3.45
CA TRP A 228 0.41 10.43 -4.48
C TRP A 228 -0.05 11.08 -5.77
N VAL A 229 -1.31 10.92 -6.14
CA VAL A 229 -1.95 11.62 -7.28
C VAL A 229 -1.99 13.13 -7.06
N ILE A 230 -2.33 13.61 -5.86
CA ILE A 230 -2.25 15.04 -5.50
C ILE A 230 -0.81 15.53 -5.56
N GLY A 231 0.13 14.79 -5.01
CA GLY A 231 1.55 15.14 -5.03
C GLY A 231 2.11 15.29 -6.44
N ALA A 232 1.66 14.46 -7.36
CA ALA A 232 2.02 14.52 -8.77
C ALA A 232 1.30 15.68 -9.54
N GLY A 233 0.17 16.15 -9.01
CA GLY A 233 -0.63 17.22 -9.61
C GLY A 233 -1.40 16.78 -10.84
N TYR A 234 -2.04 15.60 -10.79
CA TYR A 234 -2.84 15.06 -11.90
C TYR A 234 -4.23 15.69 -11.96
N GLY A 235 -4.70 15.98 -13.16
CA GLY A 235 -6.04 16.47 -13.41
C GLY A 235 -6.35 17.80 -12.69
N ALA A 236 -7.37 17.79 -11.85
CA ALA A 236 -7.80 18.95 -11.05
C ALA A 236 -6.91 19.17 -9.80
N ALA A 237 -6.10 18.17 -9.41
CA ALA A 237 -5.22 18.28 -8.26
C ALA A 237 -4.10 19.29 -8.48
N ARG A 238 -3.75 20.03 -7.42
CA ARG A 238 -2.61 20.96 -7.43
C ARG A 238 -1.41 20.26 -6.82
N LYS A 239 -0.29 20.27 -7.51
CA LYS A 239 0.95 19.59 -7.11
C LYS A 239 1.36 19.96 -5.68
N ASP A 240 1.56 18.94 -4.83
CA ASP A 240 1.96 19.06 -3.42
C ASP A 240 1.04 19.94 -2.54
N VAL A 241 -0.22 20.14 -2.94
CA VAL A 241 -1.21 20.90 -2.16
C VAL A 241 -2.16 19.93 -1.44
N TYR A 242 -1.84 19.60 -0.22
CA TYR A 242 -2.61 18.70 0.64
C TYR A 242 -3.53 19.46 1.61
N GLY A 243 -4.47 18.75 2.23
CA GLY A 243 -5.35 19.30 3.27
C GLY A 243 -6.34 20.34 2.77
N LYS A 244 -6.71 20.27 1.51
CA LYS A 244 -7.67 21.19 0.88
C LYS A 244 -8.84 20.40 0.29
N PRO A 245 -10.09 20.75 0.68
CA PRO A 245 -11.27 20.24 0.00
C PRO A 245 -11.35 20.78 -1.43
N ALA A 246 -12.16 20.12 -2.25
CA ALA A 246 -12.43 20.57 -3.61
C ALA A 246 -13.02 21.99 -3.62
N ASP A 247 -12.53 22.81 -4.54
CA ASP A 247 -13.09 24.10 -4.83
C ASP A 247 -14.35 23.94 -5.68
N ILE A 248 -15.51 23.85 -5.00
CA ILE A 248 -16.81 23.59 -5.64
C ILE A 248 -17.19 24.71 -6.62
N VAL A 249 -16.83 25.98 -6.34
CA VAL A 249 -17.12 27.10 -7.23
C VAL A 249 -16.40 26.87 -8.56
N ARG A 250 -15.09 26.59 -8.47
CA ARG A 250 -14.28 26.27 -9.66
C ARG A 250 -14.79 25.03 -10.40
N LEU A 251 -15.16 23.95 -9.70
CA LEU A 251 -15.67 22.74 -10.34
C LEU A 251 -16.99 22.98 -11.13
N LYS A 252 -17.84 23.89 -10.64
CA LYS A 252 -19.06 24.30 -11.34
C LYS A 252 -18.78 25.18 -12.58
N GLU A 253 -17.61 25.81 -12.65
CA GLU A 253 -17.20 26.64 -13.77
C GLU A 253 -16.52 25.84 -14.90
N PHE A 254 -16.19 24.57 -14.66
CA PHE A 254 -15.52 23.73 -15.66
C PHE A 254 -16.34 23.65 -16.96
N THR A 255 -15.59 23.75 -18.04
CA THR A 255 -16.09 23.62 -19.42
C THR A 255 -16.12 22.15 -19.84
N ILE A 256 -16.80 21.88 -20.96
CA ILE A 256 -16.80 20.55 -21.60
C ILE A 256 -15.38 20.13 -21.99
N ASP A 257 -14.54 21.07 -22.45
CA ASP A 257 -13.15 20.78 -22.81
C ASP A 257 -12.32 20.35 -21.58
N GLU A 258 -12.46 21.04 -20.45
CA GLU A 258 -11.81 20.65 -19.19
C GLU A 258 -12.31 19.28 -18.70
N ALA A 259 -13.60 18.98 -18.85
CA ALA A 259 -14.15 17.67 -18.54
C ALA A 259 -13.51 16.55 -19.39
N LYS A 260 -13.29 16.79 -20.69
CA LYS A 260 -12.57 15.85 -21.58
C LYS A 260 -11.12 15.67 -21.16
N LYS A 261 -10.43 16.74 -20.74
CA LYS A 261 -9.07 16.65 -20.20
C LYS A 261 -9.03 15.83 -18.91
N LEU A 262 -9.97 16.03 -17.99
CA LEU A 262 -10.09 15.23 -16.77
C LEU A 262 -10.37 13.74 -17.05
N LEU A 263 -11.18 13.44 -18.06
CA LEU A 263 -11.39 12.07 -18.51
C LEU A 263 -10.09 11.44 -19.05
N GLY A 264 -9.27 12.22 -19.79
CA GLY A 264 -7.95 11.81 -20.23
C GLY A 264 -7.01 11.53 -19.05
N TRP A 265 -6.98 12.37 -18.03
CA TRP A 265 -6.23 12.13 -16.79
C TRP A 265 -6.74 10.91 -16.00
N SER A 266 -8.04 10.65 -16.00
CA SER A 266 -8.59 9.43 -15.41
C SER A 266 -8.07 8.17 -16.10
N ARG A 267 -7.89 8.20 -17.44
CA ARG A 267 -7.27 7.08 -18.18
C ARG A 267 -5.79 6.91 -17.79
N ILE A 268 -5.05 8.01 -17.61
CA ILE A 268 -3.66 7.94 -17.12
C ILE A 268 -3.60 7.25 -15.75
N VAL A 269 -4.50 7.59 -14.83
CA VAL A 269 -4.57 6.91 -13.53
C VAL A 269 -4.88 5.42 -13.67
N TYR A 270 -5.68 5.02 -14.64
CA TYR A 270 -5.94 3.60 -14.90
C TYR A 270 -4.67 2.87 -15.34
N TYR A 271 -3.89 3.46 -16.25
CA TYR A 271 -2.60 2.89 -16.65
C TYR A 271 -1.60 2.90 -15.48
N ASP A 272 -1.49 4.02 -14.77
CA ASP A 272 -0.60 4.17 -13.61
C ASP A 272 -0.91 3.11 -12.54
N SER A 273 -2.17 2.97 -12.12
CA SER A 273 -2.57 1.97 -11.13
C SER A 273 -2.37 0.53 -11.63
N SER A 274 -2.58 0.27 -12.93
CA SER A 274 -2.32 -1.05 -13.52
C SER A 274 -0.85 -1.43 -13.43
N VAL A 275 0.08 -0.50 -13.64
CA VAL A 275 1.52 -0.74 -13.48
C VAL A 275 1.84 -1.15 -12.04
N ALA A 276 1.29 -0.45 -11.03
CA ALA A 276 1.47 -0.83 -9.63
C ALA A 276 0.99 -2.26 -9.36
N ILE A 277 -0.22 -2.58 -9.81
CA ILE A 277 -0.84 -3.90 -9.58
C ILE A 277 -0.07 -5.04 -10.26
N VAL A 278 0.34 -4.86 -11.50
CA VAL A 278 1.16 -5.86 -12.21
C VAL A 278 2.49 -6.07 -11.48
N LEU A 279 3.17 -4.98 -11.13
CA LEU A 279 4.44 -5.04 -10.42
C LEU A 279 4.29 -5.73 -9.06
N GLY A 280 3.30 -5.35 -8.27
CA GLY A 280 3.04 -5.96 -6.98
C GLY A 280 2.68 -7.43 -7.08
N THR A 281 1.82 -7.81 -8.04
CA THR A 281 1.46 -9.22 -8.27
C THR A 281 2.70 -10.05 -8.59
N LEU A 282 3.55 -9.59 -9.50
CA LEU A 282 4.78 -10.30 -9.88
C LEU A 282 5.72 -10.47 -8.68
N ILE A 283 5.90 -9.43 -7.88
CA ILE A 283 6.79 -9.47 -6.72
C ILE A 283 6.21 -10.39 -5.63
N THR A 284 4.92 -10.32 -5.34
CA THR A 284 4.26 -11.20 -4.35
C THR A 284 4.37 -12.66 -4.75
N ILE A 285 4.16 -12.96 -6.03
CA ILE A 285 4.35 -14.31 -6.60
C ILE A 285 5.83 -14.71 -6.45
N GLY A 286 6.77 -13.82 -6.73
CA GLY A 286 8.20 -14.07 -6.56
C GLY A 286 8.57 -14.48 -5.13
N PHE A 287 8.08 -13.76 -4.13
CA PHE A 287 8.27 -14.13 -2.72
C PHE A 287 7.61 -15.46 -2.34
N MET A 288 6.42 -15.75 -2.87
CA MET A 288 5.78 -17.04 -2.65
C MET A 288 6.59 -18.19 -3.28
N ILE A 289 7.07 -18.03 -4.50
CA ILE A 289 7.94 -19.02 -5.17
C ILE A 289 9.23 -19.23 -4.37
N ALA A 290 9.82 -18.14 -3.86
CA ALA A 290 11.01 -18.22 -3.01
C ALA A 290 10.73 -19.07 -1.75
N GLY A 291 9.62 -18.83 -1.07
CA GLY A 291 9.20 -19.66 0.07
C GLY A 291 8.96 -21.13 -0.29
N ALA A 292 8.25 -21.36 -1.39
CA ALA A 292 7.95 -22.72 -1.87
C ALA A 292 9.21 -23.51 -2.28
N GLY A 293 10.15 -22.85 -2.95
CA GLY A 293 11.34 -23.53 -3.48
C GLY A 293 12.51 -23.64 -2.51
N VAL A 294 12.54 -22.81 -1.45
CA VAL A 294 13.65 -22.79 -0.49
C VAL A 294 13.26 -23.36 0.86
N LEU A 295 12.16 -22.87 1.45
CA LEU A 295 11.78 -23.20 2.81
C LEU A 295 10.98 -24.50 2.91
N ARG A 296 10.10 -24.74 1.93
CA ARG A 296 9.24 -25.93 1.93
C ARG A 296 10.01 -27.26 1.89
N PRO A 297 11.06 -27.42 1.03
CA PRO A 297 11.88 -28.64 1.06
C PRO A 297 12.55 -28.91 2.40
N GLU A 298 12.93 -27.84 3.12
CA GLU A 298 13.54 -27.92 4.44
C GLU A 298 12.50 -28.04 5.58
N GLN A 299 11.21 -28.12 5.23
CA GLN A 299 10.09 -28.18 6.17
C GLN A 299 10.12 -27.05 7.21
N LEU A 300 10.40 -25.83 6.78
CA LEU A 300 10.51 -24.65 7.66
C LEU A 300 9.37 -23.66 7.42
N ALA A 301 8.69 -23.26 8.50
CA ALA A 301 7.71 -22.16 8.51
C ALA A 301 8.21 -21.03 9.42
N PRO A 302 9.15 -20.19 8.97
CA PRO A 302 9.83 -19.21 9.81
C PRO A 302 8.86 -18.28 10.53
N SER A 303 9.13 -18.02 11.81
CA SER A 303 8.37 -17.07 12.63
C SER A 303 9.31 -16.49 13.70
N GLY A 304 9.09 -15.22 14.06
CA GLY A 304 9.88 -14.58 15.10
C GLY A 304 11.07 -13.78 14.55
N GLU A 305 12.09 -13.59 15.40
CA GLU A 305 13.25 -12.74 15.12
C GLU A 305 14.23 -13.32 14.10
N HIS A 306 14.27 -14.66 13.99
CA HIS A 306 15.23 -15.34 13.13
C HIS A 306 14.75 -15.49 11.67
N VAL A 307 13.57 -14.99 11.32
CA VAL A 307 12.98 -15.19 9.98
C VAL A 307 13.91 -14.72 8.84
N ALA A 308 14.54 -13.56 9.00
CA ALA A 308 15.43 -13.02 7.98
C ALA A 308 16.74 -13.82 7.87
N LEU A 309 17.32 -14.21 9.00
CA LEU A 309 18.56 -14.97 9.07
C LEU A 309 18.37 -16.37 8.49
N GLN A 310 17.33 -17.08 8.93
CA GLN A 310 16.99 -18.41 8.40
C GLN A 310 16.76 -18.40 6.88
N LEU A 311 16.05 -17.40 6.38
CA LEU A 311 15.88 -17.22 4.95
C LEU A 311 17.22 -16.99 4.24
N SER A 312 18.05 -16.08 4.77
CA SER A 312 19.35 -15.77 4.19
C SER A 312 20.30 -16.96 4.18
N GLU A 313 20.37 -17.72 5.27
CA GLU A 313 21.21 -18.90 5.39
C GLU A 313 20.83 -19.97 4.36
N LEU A 314 19.53 -20.25 4.23
CA LEU A 314 19.04 -21.21 3.24
C LEU A 314 19.31 -20.77 1.80
N PHE A 315 19.14 -19.48 1.50
CA PHE A 315 19.52 -18.94 0.19
C PHE A 315 21.02 -19.02 -0.04
N SER A 316 21.83 -18.80 0.99
CA SER A 316 23.30 -18.90 0.90
C SER A 316 23.77 -20.33 0.70
N LEU A 317 23.15 -21.30 1.37
CA LEU A 317 23.48 -22.73 1.20
C LEU A 317 23.25 -23.22 -0.23
N ARG A 318 22.21 -22.71 -0.88
CA ARG A 318 21.80 -23.21 -2.22
C ARG A 318 22.47 -22.45 -3.37
N TRP A 319 22.81 -21.16 -3.18
CA TRP A 319 23.36 -20.27 -4.25
C TRP A 319 24.57 -19.47 -3.84
N GLY A 320 25.23 -19.85 -2.75
CA GLY A 320 26.37 -19.13 -2.21
C GLY A 320 25.98 -17.83 -1.50
N SER A 321 26.94 -17.17 -0.92
CA SER A 321 26.75 -15.94 -0.14
C SER A 321 26.05 -14.81 -0.91
N ALA A 322 26.21 -14.74 -2.22
CA ALA A 322 25.54 -13.76 -3.08
C ALA A 322 24.02 -13.91 -3.09
N GLY A 323 23.49 -15.14 -3.10
CA GLY A 323 22.04 -15.40 -3.08
C GLY A 323 21.37 -14.93 -1.79
N GLY A 324 21.97 -15.27 -0.65
CA GLY A 324 21.48 -14.82 0.65
C GLY A 324 21.53 -13.28 0.81
N PHE A 325 22.64 -12.67 0.38
CA PHE A 325 22.82 -11.22 0.40
C PHE A 325 21.76 -10.50 -0.46
N LEU A 326 21.53 -10.95 -1.69
CA LEU A 326 20.53 -10.35 -2.59
C LEU A 326 19.11 -10.48 -2.04
N PHE A 327 18.77 -11.62 -1.43
CA PHE A 327 17.46 -11.79 -0.78
C PHE A 327 17.30 -10.81 0.39
N LEU A 328 18.28 -10.72 1.28
CA LEU A 328 18.24 -9.79 2.41
C LEU A 328 18.17 -8.33 1.94
N LEU A 329 18.93 -7.98 0.92
CA LEU A 329 18.95 -6.62 0.37
C LEU A 329 17.59 -6.27 -0.22
N GLY A 330 17.00 -7.16 -1.02
CA GLY A 330 15.67 -6.98 -1.61
C GLY A 330 14.57 -6.90 -0.56
N GLY A 331 14.58 -7.80 0.42
CA GLY A 331 13.63 -7.81 1.53
C GLY A 331 13.76 -6.58 2.44
N THR A 332 14.98 -6.16 2.75
CA THR A 332 15.23 -4.92 3.50
C THR A 332 14.71 -3.71 2.73
N ALA A 333 15.01 -3.61 1.42
CA ALA A 333 14.53 -2.52 0.59
C ALA A 333 13.00 -2.45 0.53
N ALA A 334 12.32 -3.60 0.44
CA ALA A 334 10.87 -3.69 0.48
C ALA A 334 10.31 -3.15 1.80
N LEU A 335 10.81 -3.66 2.94
CA LEU A 335 10.35 -3.23 4.26
C LEU A 335 10.64 -1.76 4.55
N VAL A 336 11.82 -1.26 4.15
CA VAL A 336 12.17 0.18 4.26
C VAL A 336 11.25 1.03 3.39
N GLY A 337 10.96 0.62 2.16
CA GLY A 337 10.01 1.29 1.27
C GLY A 337 8.63 1.40 1.88
N THR A 338 8.13 0.30 2.44
CA THR A 338 6.85 0.29 3.16
C THR A 338 6.86 1.24 4.35
N LEU A 339 7.92 1.26 5.17
CA LEU A 339 7.99 2.16 6.32
C LEU A 339 8.05 3.63 5.91
N VAL A 340 8.79 3.96 4.85
CA VAL A 340 8.79 5.31 4.26
C VAL A 340 7.40 5.71 3.79
N GLY A 341 6.70 4.82 3.09
CA GLY A 341 5.33 5.04 2.63
C GLY A 341 4.35 5.23 3.78
N GLN A 342 4.43 4.41 4.80
CA GLN A 342 3.60 4.49 6.00
C GLN A 342 3.80 5.81 6.76
N LEU A 343 5.04 6.21 7.02
CA LEU A 343 5.36 7.48 7.67
C LEU A 343 5.07 8.70 6.79
N ALA A 344 5.06 8.55 5.49
CA ALA A 344 4.58 9.59 4.59
C ALA A 344 3.04 9.61 4.47
N GLY A 345 2.36 8.47 4.49
CA GLY A 345 0.94 8.31 4.21
C GLY A 345 0.02 8.52 5.40
N TRP A 346 0.20 7.76 6.50
CA TRP A 346 -0.67 7.85 7.67
C TRP A 346 -0.74 9.23 8.32
N PRO A 347 0.37 9.97 8.51
CA PRO A 347 0.28 11.33 9.02
C PRO A 347 -0.57 12.26 8.14
N ARG A 348 -0.56 12.08 6.80
CA ARG A 348 -1.44 12.83 5.89
C ARG A 348 -2.90 12.46 6.08
N LEU A 349 -3.19 11.16 6.14
CA LEU A 349 -4.54 10.64 6.34
C LEU A 349 -5.14 11.14 7.65
N LEU A 350 -4.40 11.04 8.76
CA LEU A 350 -4.87 11.47 10.07
C LEU A 350 -4.97 12.99 10.18
N ALA A 351 -4.06 13.75 9.56
CA ALA A 351 -4.16 15.21 9.48
C ALA A 351 -5.45 15.65 8.75
N ASP A 352 -5.82 14.96 7.66
CA ASP A 352 -7.08 15.24 6.98
C ASP A 352 -8.29 14.83 7.82
N CYS A 353 -8.26 13.69 8.50
CA CYS A 353 -9.32 13.29 9.40
C CYS A 353 -9.53 14.30 10.53
N VAL A 354 -8.45 14.72 11.20
CA VAL A 354 -8.53 15.69 12.30
C VAL A 354 -8.97 17.08 11.81
N ARG A 355 -8.47 17.52 10.65
CA ARG A 355 -8.91 18.75 10.00
C ARG A 355 -10.43 18.79 9.81
N ILE A 356 -11.02 17.67 9.43
CA ILE A 356 -12.46 17.55 9.15
C ILE A 356 -13.27 17.34 10.42
N CYS A 357 -12.82 16.44 11.30
CA CYS A 357 -13.56 16.04 12.49
C CYS A 357 -13.43 17.03 13.65
N ILE A 358 -12.28 17.72 13.77
CA ILE A 358 -11.94 18.59 14.89
C ILE A 358 -11.55 20.00 14.38
N PRO A 359 -12.54 20.81 13.94
CA PRO A 359 -12.26 22.14 13.38
C PRO A 359 -11.50 23.08 14.32
N ALA A 360 -11.65 22.93 15.63
CA ALA A 360 -10.91 23.70 16.64
C ALA A 360 -9.39 23.44 16.53
N PHE A 361 -8.99 22.18 16.36
CA PHE A 361 -7.59 21.82 16.18
C PHE A 361 -7.04 22.37 14.85
N ASN A 362 -7.83 22.31 13.78
CA ASN A 362 -7.45 22.86 12.47
C ASN A 362 -7.30 24.39 12.47
N ARG A 363 -8.03 25.11 13.31
CA ARG A 363 -7.83 26.56 13.50
C ARG A 363 -6.53 26.87 14.22
N LYS A 364 -6.12 26.02 15.18
CA LYS A 364 -4.90 26.22 15.99
C LYS A 364 -3.64 25.82 15.24
N PHE A 365 -3.67 24.74 14.48
CA PHE A 365 -2.50 24.17 13.79
C PHE A 365 -2.75 24.08 12.29
N LYS A 366 -1.83 24.68 11.51
CA LYS A 366 -1.84 24.50 10.04
C LYS A 366 -1.68 23.03 9.68
N TRP A 367 -2.21 22.60 8.54
CA TRP A 367 -2.20 21.20 8.10
C TRP A 367 -0.78 20.56 8.11
N LEU A 368 0.24 21.27 7.66
CA LEU A 368 1.63 20.78 7.71
C LEU A 368 2.10 20.51 9.14
N MET A 369 1.67 21.31 10.11
CA MET A 369 1.99 21.08 11.52
C MET A 369 1.25 19.85 12.05
N GLN A 370 -0.01 19.66 11.69
CA GLN A 370 -0.77 18.44 12.03
C GLN A 370 -0.08 17.20 11.48
N PHE A 371 0.34 17.24 10.21
CA PHE A 371 1.12 16.17 9.58
C PHE A 371 2.40 15.85 10.36
N ARG A 372 3.18 16.87 10.74
CA ARG A 372 4.43 16.69 11.49
C ARG A 372 4.21 16.17 12.91
N LEU A 373 3.11 16.56 13.56
CA LEU A 373 2.74 16.05 14.89
C LEU A 373 2.42 14.55 14.83
N PHE A 374 1.64 14.10 13.85
CA PHE A 374 1.39 12.68 13.67
C PHE A 374 2.66 11.91 13.26
N LEU A 375 3.49 12.49 12.41
CA LEU A 375 4.77 11.89 12.05
C LEU A 375 5.69 11.70 13.27
N ALA A 376 5.81 12.71 14.14
CA ALA A 376 6.55 12.63 15.39
C ALA A 376 5.92 11.61 16.36
N PHE A 377 4.59 11.57 16.44
CA PHE A 377 3.89 10.57 17.25
C PHE A 377 4.22 9.14 16.79
N PHE A 378 4.13 8.84 15.50
CA PHE A 378 4.45 7.52 14.98
C PHE A 378 5.94 7.18 15.11
N PHE A 379 6.82 8.17 14.95
CA PHE A 379 8.25 7.99 15.23
C PHE A 379 8.48 7.53 16.66
N LEU A 380 7.90 8.21 17.65
CA LEU A 380 8.06 7.89 19.07
C LEU A 380 7.38 6.56 19.45
N SER A 381 6.13 6.35 19.06
CA SER A 381 5.39 5.10 19.34
C SER A 381 6.03 3.89 18.68
N ASN A 382 6.57 4.06 17.47
CA ASN A 382 7.29 3.04 16.75
C ASN A 382 8.53 2.57 17.51
N MET A 383 9.29 3.51 18.08
CA MET A 383 10.46 3.20 18.92
C MET A 383 10.08 2.34 20.12
N ILE A 384 8.99 2.68 20.81
CA ILE A 384 8.50 1.89 21.95
C ILE A 384 8.13 0.48 21.50
N ILE A 385 7.45 0.34 20.37
CA ILE A 385 7.02 -0.97 19.86
C ILE A 385 8.23 -1.81 19.43
N VAL A 386 9.22 -1.23 18.74
CA VAL A 386 10.46 -1.93 18.36
C VAL A 386 11.15 -2.53 19.58
N TYR A 387 11.25 -1.79 20.67
CA TYR A 387 11.83 -2.31 21.90
C TYR A 387 11.00 -3.40 22.58
N SER A 388 9.67 -3.23 22.56
CA SER A 388 8.76 -4.12 23.30
C SER A 388 8.44 -5.42 22.55
N PHE A 389 8.46 -5.41 21.21
CA PHE A 389 7.91 -6.47 20.36
C PHE A 389 8.86 -6.98 19.26
N ASN A 390 10.10 -6.55 19.22
CA ASN A 390 11.05 -6.91 18.17
C ASN A 390 11.24 -8.43 17.95
N LEU A 391 10.92 -9.25 18.96
CA LEU A 391 11.01 -10.71 18.89
C LEU A 391 9.80 -11.41 18.26
N ARG A 392 8.75 -10.67 17.83
CA ARG A 392 7.50 -11.25 17.30
C ARG A 392 6.98 -10.54 16.05
N PRO A 393 7.82 -10.30 15.03
CA PRO A 393 7.42 -9.52 13.86
C PRO A 393 6.24 -10.13 13.09
N VAL A 394 6.20 -11.44 12.88
CA VAL A 394 5.12 -12.12 12.14
C VAL A 394 3.75 -11.95 12.80
N LYS A 395 3.67 -11.99 14.13
CA LYS A 395 2.40 -11.79 14.85
C LYS A 395 1.88 -10.37 14.67
N LEU A 396 2.76 -9.37 14.80
CA LEU A 396 2.40 -7.95 14.60
C LEU A 396 1.99 -7.68 13.16
N VAL A 397 2.73 -8.24 12.18
CA VAL A 397 2.42 -8.14 10.76
C VAL A 397 1.04 -8.72 10.44
N LYS A 398 0.72 -9.93 10.96
CA LYS A 398 -0.61 -10.54 10.78
C LYS A 398 -1.73 -9.68 11.39
N LEU A 399 -1.52 -9.14 12.58
CA LEU A 399 -2.51 -8.28 13.24
C LEU A 399 -2.75 -6.99 12.44
N GLY A 400 -1.69 -6.33 11.99
CA GLY A 400 -1.78 -5.15 11.13
C GLY A 400 -2.53 -5.44 9.82
N ALA A 401 -2.25 -6.58 9.19
CA ALA A 401 -2.90 -7.01 7.95
C ALA A 401 -4.42 -7.24 8.12
N LEU A 402 -4.84 -7.81 9.25
CA LEU A 402 -6.26 -8.01 9.53
C LEU A 402 -6.98 -6.70 9.82
N LEU A 403 -6.39 -5.83 10.63
CA LEU A 403 -7.01 -4.56 11.03
C LEU A 403 -7.10 -3.56 9.86
N ASP A 404 -6.01 -3.33 9.15
CA ASP A 404 -5.97 -2.37 8.05
C ASP A 404 -6.43 -2.98 6.71
N GLY A 405 -6.11 -4.25 6.48
CA GLY A 405 -6.30 -4.89 5.18
C GLY A 405 -7.68 -5.46 4.91
N LEU A 406 -8.40 -5.93 5.93
CA LEU A 406 -9.67 -6.63 5.74
C LEU A 406 -10.86 -5.88 6.35
N LEU A 407 -10.70 -5.26 7.52
CA LEU A 407 -11.85 -4.81 8.30
C LEU A 407 -12.60 -3.64 7.64
N LEU A 408 -11.88 -2.64 7.13
CA LEU A 408 -12.47 -1.44 6.53
C LEU A 408 -12.53 -1.45 5.01
N THR A 409 -11.89 -2.39 4.34
CA THR A 409 -11.77 -2.41 2.87
C THR A 409 -13.11 -2.53 2.15
N PRO A 410 -14.06 -3.42 2.56
CA PRO A 410 -15.37 -3.48 1.93
C PRO A 410 -16.18 -2.18 2.10
N LEU A 411 -16.08 -1.56 3.27
CA LEU A 411 -16.75 -0.28 3.53
C LEU A 411 -16.16 0.84 2.68
N GLN A 412 -14.84 0.83 2.46
CA GLN A 412 -14.15 1.76 1.57
C GLN A 412 -14.65 1.63 0.13
N ALA A 413 -14.80 0.42 -0.38
CA ALA A 413 -15.32 0.17 -1.72
C ALA A 413 -16.73 0.77 -1.87
N LEU A 414 -17.62 0.53 -0.90
CA LEU A 414 -18.96 1.10 -0.87
C LEU A 414 -18.94 2.64 -0.85
N TRP A 415 -18.11 3.25 0.00
CA TRP A 415 -17.97 4.71 0.06
C TRP A 415 -17.46 5.29 -1.27
N ILE A 416 -16.57 4.60 -1.96
CA ILE A 416 -16.08 5.03 -3.28
C ILE A 416 -17.20 4.94 -4.34
N VAL A 417 -18.04 3.90 -4.30
CA VAL A 417 -19.22 3.83 -5.18
C VAL A 417 -20.12 5.05 -4.93
N ILE A 418 -20.47 5.34 -3.69
CA ILE A 418 -21.28 6.52 -3.33
C ILE A 418 -20.56 7.80 -3.77
N GLY A 419 -19.26 7.90 -3.52
CA GLY A 419 -18.43 9.03 -3.91
C GLY A 419 -18.47 9.33 -5.41
N LEU A 420 -18.31 8.32 -6.24
CA LEU A 420 -18.24 8.46 -7.69
C LEU A 420 -19.61 8.63 -8.37
N TYR A 421 -20.66 7.94 -7.89
CA TYR A 421 -21.95 7.91 -8.58
C TYR A 421 -22.97 8.86 -7.98
N ILE A 422 -22.81 9.28 -6.71
CA ILE A 422 -23.76 10.17 -6.02
C ILE A 422 -23.12 11.51 -5.66
N VAL A 423 -21.93 11.50 -5.03
CA VAL A 423 -21.27 12.73 -4.53
C VAL A 423 -20.68 13.53 -5.68
N MET A 424 -19.77 12.93 -6.45
CA MET A 424 -19.05 13.62 -7.53
C MET A 424 -19.98 14.29 -8.56
N PRO A 425 -21.09 13.67 -9.03
CA PRO A 425 -22.02 14.34 -9.95
C PRO A 425 -22.60 15.65 -9.43
N ARG A 426 -22.78 15.79 -8.12
CA ARG A 426 -23.34 16.99 -7.49
C ARG A 426 -22.36 18.16 -7.40
N LEU A 427 -21.07 17.89 -7.61
CA LEU A 427 -20.02 18.90 -7.57
C LEU A 427 -19.89 19.71 -8.85
N TYR A 428 -20.51 19.23 -9.95
CA TYR A 428 -20.41 19.81 -11.29
C TYR A 428 -21.76 20.27 -11.84
N ARG A 429 -21.71 21.02 -12.96
CA ARG A 429 -22.89 21.23 -13.79
C ARG A 429 -23.33 19.92 -14.46
N PRO A 430 -24.61 19.73 -14.76
CA PRO A 430 -25.14 18.48 -15.34
C PRO A 430 -24.39 18.01 -16.59
N GLU A 431 -24.01 18.93 -17.47
CA GLU A 431 -23.30 18.64 -18.74
C GLU A 431 -21.91 18.04 -18.48
N VAL A 432 -21.14 18.65 -17.59
CA VAL A 432 -19.81 18.19 -17.19
C VAL A 432 -19.91 16.86 -16.41
N SER A 433 -20.87 16.77 -15.49
CA SER A 433 -21.12 15.57 -14.71
C SER A 433 -21.42 14.35 -15.60
N LYS A 434 -22.20 14.52 -16.66
CA LYS A 434 -22.52 13.45 -17.62
C LYS A 434 -21.26 12.89 -18.30
N ILE A 435 -20.30 13.75 -18.64
CA ILE A 435 -19.02 13.35 -19.25
C ILE A 435 -18.14 12.59 -18.25
N LEU A 436 -18.07 13.07 -17.00
CA LEU A 436 -17.20 12.52 -15.96
C LEU A 436 -17.77 11.27 -15.28
N ARG A 437 -19.04 10.95 -15.50
CA ARG A 437 -19.69 9.78 -14.88
C ARG A 437 -18.95 8.49 -15.25
N PRO A 438 -18.56 7.66 -14.27
CA PRO A 438 -17.93 6.38 -14.56
C PRO A 438 -18.90 5.42 -15.24
N ASN A 439 -18.36 4.48 -16.01
CA ASN A 439 -19.16 3.41 -16.60
C ASN A 439 -19.59 2.39 -15.51
N TRP A 440 -20.57 1.57 -15.86
CA TRP A 440 -21.10 0.54 -14.94
C TRP A 440 -20.05 -0.52 -14.55
N VAL A 441 -19.09 -0.84 -15.41
CA VAL A 441 -18.03 -1.83 -15.17
C VAL A 441 -17.22 -1.46 -13.91
N LEU A 442 -16.86 -0.18 -13.77
CA LEU A 442 -16.14 0.30 -12.58
C LEU A 442 -16.98 0.16 -11.31
N GLY A 443 -18.29 0.47 -11.38
CA GLY A 443 -19.21 0.28 -10.26
C GLY A 443 -19.36 -1.19 -9.87
N THR A 444 -19.50 -2.08 -10.83
CA THR A 444 -19.59 -3.53 -10.58
C THR A 444 -18.29 -4.05 -9.98
N GLY A 445 -17.12 -3.65 -10.51
CA GLY A 445 -15.82 -4.02 -9.95
C GLY A 445 -15.69 -3.61 -8.48
N LEU A 446 -16.15 -2.41 -8.10
CA LEU A 446 -16.14 -1.94 -6.71
C LEU A 446 -17.12 -2.69 -5.80
N ILE A 447 -18.27 -3.14 -6.30
CA ILE A 447 -19.25 -3.90 -5.50
C ILE A 447 -18.74 -5.32 -5.23
N ILE A 448 -17.97 -5.89 -6.16
CA ILE A 448 -17.35 -7.22 -6.00
C ILE A 448 -16.12 -7.15 -5.10
N ALA A 449 -15.42 -6.02 -5.09
CA ALA A 449 -14.24 -5.77 -4.26
C ALA A 449 -14.57 -5.64 -2.78
#